data_e262f3217f46368c02522ada4b23600d
#
_entry.id   e262f3217f46368c02522ada4b23600d
#
_cell.length_a   1.000
_cell.length_b   1.000
_cell.length_c   1.000
_cell.angle_alpha   90.00
_cell.angle_beta   90.00
_cell.angle_gamma   90.00
#
_symmetry.space_group_name_H-M   'P 1'
#
loop_
_entity.id
_entity.type
_entity.pdbx_description
1 polymer ?
#
loop_
_entity_poly.entity_id
_entity_poly.type
_entity_poly.pdbx_seq_one_letter_code
_entity_poly.pdbx_strand_id
1 'polypeptide(L)'
;MKNKILYFLCIGLFACYGSAYATGIDNKEDSLAVYIAEAIRNNPSLKSEYQTYQAQMANAKGAGVLSDPQLSVGVFPQAMHHVNGKQLATITIMQMFPWFGTLKAGREQMEYKAQEAYQKFREKSLSTAFDVEKQWYSILATQEKVKAVKRKRALLNDIKKVAIYLYKNYASGRGTKMSDQLRLDAEEERLKEQTESLETQLTLQKQQFNITLHRRPNVALSLPDSIPLRQMPTFNWTEIEQNNPKLAQYSAIQKAFKSQEVQARAKGMPMIGVGLQYMVNGKVDMPMMPNMNGKDMMMPMVSVTIPVYRKKITSAIHSAQLMERSAAYNYQSQLDALQSTYLSIEQRADDIKRKLKLYESEVSLLNRTLELMQKEYATGAASLTDILQTTRESIDYDLLKAEANAQYNTITAEAIQLLARDVK
;
A
#
# COMPACT_ATOMS: atom_id res chain seq x y z
N MET A 1 -24.38 16.84 21.33
CA MET A 1 -24.48 17.56 20.06
C MET A 1 -23.13 17.91 19.40
N LYS A 2 -22.01 17.17 19.69
CA LYS A 2 -20.68 17.46 19.11
C LYS A 2 -20.17 16.40 18.10
N ASN A 3 -20.92 15.31 17.85
CA ASN A 3 -20.47 14.21 16.98
C ASN A 3 -21.08 14.18 15.56
N LYS A 4 -21.86 15.19 15.17
CA LYS A 4 -22.46 15.26 13.82
C LYS A 4 -21.60 16.02 12.79
N ILE A 5 -20.58 16.75 13.22
CA ILE A 5 -19.73 17.57 12.34
C ILE A 5 -18.60 16.75 11.71
N LEU A 6 -18.17 15.66 12.35
CA LEU A 6 -17.06 14.83 11.83
C LEU A 6 -17.48 13.88 10.67
N TYR A 7 -18.77 13.57 10.55
CA TYR A 7 -19.30 12.72 9.47
C TYR A 7 -19.46 13.44 8.12
N PHE A 8 -19.52 14.78 8.13
CA PHE A 8 -19.67 15.56 6.89
C PHE A 8 -18.33 15.89 6.23
N LEU A 9 -17.21 15.83 6.96
CA LEU A 9 -15.89 16.17 6.40
C LEU A 9 -15.26 15.05 5.58
N CYS A 10 -15.58 13.77 5.84
CA CYS A 10 -15.06 12.65 5.07
C CYS A 10 -15.82 12.37 3.75
N ILE A 11 -17.09 12.79 3.65
CA ILE A 11 -17.87 12.64 2.41
C ILE A 11 -17.66 13.84 1.48
N GLY A 12 -17.34 15.02 2.01
CA GLY A 12 -17.07 16.23 1.24
C GLY A 12 -15.76 16.21 0.44
N LEU A 13 -14.76 15.44 0.85
CA LEU A 13 -13.48 15.33 0.14
C LEU A 13 -13.53 14.45 -1.12
N PHE A 14 -14.54 13.61 -1.28
CA PHE A 14 -14.73 12.77 -2.48
C PHE A 14 -15.60 13.41 -3.57
N ALA A 15 -16.37 14.43 -3.26
CA ALA A 15 -17.30 15.07 -4.20
C ALA A 15 -16.76 16.35 -4.88
N CYS A 16 -15.67 16.94 -4.39
CA CYS A 16 -15.12 18.18 -4.96
C CYS A 16 -14.02 18.00 -6.03
N TYR A 17 -13.61 16.77 -6.34
CA TYR A 17 -12.60 16.51 -7.39
C TYR A 17 -13.17 16.22 -8.78
N GLY A 18 -14.49 16.40 -8.97
CA GLY A 18 -15.17 16.04 -10.22
C GLY A 18 -15.38 17.15 -11.26
N SER A 19 -15.00 18.40 -11.01
CA SER A 19 -15.39 19.49 -11.95
C SER A 19 -14.41 20.65 -12.15
N ALA A 20 -13.11 20.47 -11.91
CA ALA A 20 -12.11 21.54 -12.10
C ALA A 20 -10.96 21.19 -13.07
N TYR A 21 -11.06 20.16 -13.90
CA TYR A 21 -10.04 19.85 -14.91
C TYR A 21 -10.58 19.94 -16.34
N ALA A 22 -11.08 21.11 -16.70
CA ALA A 22 -11.34 21.49 -18.09
C ALA A 22 -10.82 22.90 -18.37
N THR A 23 -9.53 23.15 -18.08
CA THR A 23 -8.79 24.26 -18.69
C THR A 23 -7.39 23.76 -18.98
N GLY A 24 -7.02 23.75 -20.25
CA GLY A 24 -5.75 23.28 -20.74
C GLY A 24 -4.57 23.94 -20.04
N ILE A 25 -3.83 23.15 -19.30
CA ILE A 25 -2.46 23.43 -18.92
C ILE A 25 -1.63 22.28 -19.48
N ASP A 26 -0.88 22.62 -20.51
CA ASP A 26 0.11 21.79 -21.18
C ASP A 26 1.33 21.66 -20.24
N ASN A 27 1.21 20.82 -19.19
CA ASN A 27 2.31 20.50 -18.30
C ASN A 27 2.53 18.98 -18.28
N LYS A 28 3.55 18.55 -19.01
CA LYS A 28 4.02 17.15 -19.07
C LYS A 28 4.43 16.57 -17.70
N GLU A 29 4.53 17.37 -16.65
CA GLU A 29 4.86 16.93 -15.28
C GLU A 29 3.65 16.33 -14.53
N ASP A 30 2.42 16.66 -14.93
CA ASP A 30 1.20 16.19 -14.26
C ASP A 30 0.82 14.74 -14.60
N SER A 31 1.47 14.12 -15.57
CA SER A 31 1.09 12.77 -16.00
C SER A 31 1.31 11.70 -14.94
N LEU A 32 2.41 11.75 -14.16
CA LEU A 32 2.71 10.77 -13.12
C LEU A 32 1.73 10.85 -11.95
N ALA A 33 1.39 12.04 -11.48
CA ALA A 33 0.41 12.25 -10.41
C ALA A 33 -0.98 11.71 -10.80
N VAL A 34 -1.39 11.91 -12.06
CA VAL A 34 -2.64 11.36 -12.61
C VAL A 34 -2.61 9.83 -12.60
N TYR A 35 -1.51 9.21 -13.02
CA TYR A 35 -1.37 7.75 -13.01
C TYR A 35 -1.36 7.16 -11.61
N ILE A 36 -0.72 7.82 -10.64
CA ILE A 36 -0.76 7.41 -9.24
C ILE A 36 -2.20 7.47 -8.69
N ALA A 37 -2.89 8.58 -8.91
CA ALA A 37 -4.28 8.75 -8.46
C ALA A 37 -5.21 7.70 -9.10
N GLU A 38 -5.01 7.38 -10.38
CA GLU A 38 -5.77 6.34 -11.07
C GLU A 38 -5.48 4.95 -10.51
N ALA A 39 -4.20 4.60 -10.28
CA ALA A 39 -3.82 3.34 -9.67
C ALA A 39 -4.47 3.17 -8.28
N ILE A 40 -4.38 4.19 -7.42
CA ILE A 40 -5.00 4.17 -6.10
C ILE A 40 -6.51 3.97 -6.19
N ARG A 41 -7.19 4.70 -7.08
CA ARG A 41 -8.65 4.62 -7.25
C ARG A 41 -9.12 3.27 -7.77
N ASN A 42 -8.38 2.67 -8.69
CA ASN A 42 -8.80 1.47 -9.40
C ASN A 42 -8.32 0.17 -8.74
N ASN A 43 -7.32 0.21 -7.88
CA ASN A 43 -6.67 -0.96 -7.29
C ASN A 43 -7.65 -1.81 -6.46
N PRO A 44 -7.93 -3.08 -6.86
CA PRO A 44 -8.84 -3.96 -6.11
C PRO A 44 -8.34 -4.29 -4.71
N SER A 45 -7.00 -4.42 -4.55
CA SER A 45 -6.40 -4.70 -3.24
C SER A 45 -6.63 -3.54 -2.26
N LEU A 46 -6.52 -2.28 -2.71
CA LEU A 46 -6.84 -1.11 -1.88
C LEU A 46 -8.32 -1.05 -1.53
N LYS A 47 -9.20 -1.37 -2.48
CA LYS A 47 -10.64 -1.45 -2.23
C LYS A 47 -10.95 -2.53 -1.19
N SER A 48 -10.28 -3.67 -1.24
CA SER A 48 -10.41 -4.75 -0.26
C SER A 48 -9.97 -4.31 1.14
N GLU A 49 -8.80 -3.67 1.29
CA GLU A 49 -8.33 -3.16 2.58
C GLU A 49 -9.27 -2.07 3.15
N TYR A 50 -9.81 -1.21 2.30
CA TYR A 50 -10.80 -0.21 2.72
C TYR A 50 -12.11 -0.84 3.21
N GLN A 51 -12.62 -1.88 2.51
CA GLN A 51 -13.79 -2.64 2.97
C GLN A 51 -13.52 -3.36 4.30
N THR A 52 -12.30 -3.88 4.48
CA THR A 52 -11.87 -4.49 5.75
C THR A 52 -11.92 -3.46 6.88
N TYR A 53 -11.41 -2.24 6.65
CA TYR A 53 -11.52 -1.14 7.61
C TYR A 53 -12.99 -0.83 7.95
N GLN A 54 -13.86 -0.70 6.95
CA GLN A 54 -15.28 -0.43 7.18
C GLN A 54 -15.97 -1.57 7.95
N ALA A 55 -15.63 -2.83 7.66
CA ALA A 55 -16.14 -3.98 8.39
C ALA A 55 -15.73 -3.94 9.87
N GLN A 56 -14.47 -3.59 10.18
CA GLN A 56 -14.01 -3.43 11.56
C GLN A 56 -14.71 -2.25 12.27
N MET A 57 -14.98 -1.16 11.57
CA MET A 57 -15.78 -0.05 12.11
C MET A 57 -17.23 -0.47 12.42
N ALA A 58 -17.84 -1.30 11.58
CA ALA A 58 -19.16 -1.87 11.83
C ALA A 58 -19.14 -2.80 13.06
N ASN A 59 -18.12 -3.67 13.16
CA ASN A 59 -17.91 -4.54 14.33
C ASN A 59 -17.74 -3.73 15.62
N ALA A 60 -17.04 -2.59 15.58
CA ALA A 60 -16.85 -1.71 16.72
C ALA A 60 -18.18 -1.13 17.22
N LYS A 61 -19.08 -0.77 16.31
CA LYS A 61 -20.44 -0.31 16.67
C LYS A 61 -21.24 -1.42 17.37
N GLY A 62 -21.17 -2.66 16.87
CA GLY A 62 -21.86 -3.82 17.45
C GLY A 62 -21.30 -4.26 18.80
N ALA A 63 -19.99 -4.18 19.00
CA ALA A 63 -19.33 -4.65 20.22
C ALA A 63 -19.70 -3.86 21.50
N GLY A 64 -20.20 -2.64 21.37
CA GLY A 64 -20.62 -1.80 22.49
C GLY A 64 -22.10 -1.90 22.86
N VAL A 65 -22.84 -2.79 22.22
CA VAL A 65 -24.29 -2.95 22.42
C VAL A 65 -24.57 -4.09 23.40
N LEU A 66 -25.70 -3.98 24.16
CA LEU A 66 -26.15 -5.06 25.01
C LEU A 66 -26.54 -6.28 24.17
N SER A 67 -26.36 -7.48 24.75
CA SER A 67 -26.91 -8.72 24.17
C SER A 67 -28.44 -8.65 24.08
N ASP A 68 -29.02 -9.38 23.13
CA ASP A 68 -30.45 -9.42 22.94
C ASP A 68 -31.19 -9.96 24.17
N PRO A 69 -32.42 -9.49 24.47
CA PRO A 69 -33.25 -10.08 25.49
C PRO A 69 -33.59 -11.53 25.17
N GLN A 70 -33.53 -12.39 26.17
CA GLN A 70 -33.90 -13.79 26.04
C GLN A 70 -35.38 -13.95 26.32
N LEU A 71 -36.15 -14.53 25.36
CA LEU A 71 -37.53 -14.92 25.50
C LEU A 71 -37.62 -16.42 25.64
N SER A 72 -38.16 -16.90 26.73
CA SER A 72 -38.42 -18.32 27.01
C SER A 72 -39.92 -18.58 27.15
N VAL A 73 -40.44 -19.59 26.47
CA VAL A 73 -41.83 -20.03 26.58
C VAL A 73 -41.83 -21.47 27.02
N GLY A 74 -42.50 -21.74 28.15
CA GLY A 74 -42.72 -23.09 28.65
C GLY A 74 -44.22 -23.41 28.63
N VAL A 75 -44.56 -24.61 28.16
CA VAL A 75 -45.96 -25.13 28.19
C VAL A 75 -45.95 -26.40 29.02
N PHE A 76 -46.95 -26.55 29.88
CA PHE A 76 -47.10 -27.70 30.77
C PHE A 76 -48.19 -28.63 30.24
N PRO A 77 -47.85 -29.72 29.52
CA PRO A 77 -48.80 -30.73 29.01
C PRO A 77 -49.58 -31.39 30.14
N GLN A 78 -48.93 -31.61 31.29
CA GLN A 78 -49.58 -31.99 32.54
C GLN A 78 -49.56 -30.78 33.48
N ALA A 79 -50.67 -30.12 33.62
CA ALA A 79 -50.79 -28.91 34.39
C ALA A 79 -50.51 -29.16 35.88
N MET A 80 -49.54 -28.47 36.48
CA MET A 80 -49.30 -28.48 37.94
C MET A 80 -50.37 -27.68 38.66
N HIS A 81 -50.96 -28.25 39.74
CA HIS A 81 -51.87 -27.54 40.60
C HIS A 81 -51.12 -26.61 41.54
N HIS A 82 -51.46 -25.34 41.51
CA HIS A 82 -50.98 -24.30 42.43
C HIS A 82 -52.15 -23.69 43.22
N VAL A 83 -51.78 -22.83 44.18
CA VAL A 83 -52.76 -22.11 44.99
C VAL A 83 -53.75 -21.30 44.14
N ASN A 84 -53.35 -20.82 42.97
CA ASN A 84 -54.10 -19.98 42.04
C ASN A 84 -54.75 -20.76 40.87
N GLY A 85 -54.80 -22.10 40.95
CA GLY A 85 -55.31 -22.94 39.86
C GLY A 85 -54.28 -23.86 39.27
N LYS A 86 -54.40 -24.24 37.97
CA LYS A 86 -53.47 -25.08 37.26
C LYS A 86 -52.61 -24.24 36.32
N GLN A 87 -51.25 -24.37 36.42
CA GLN A 87 -50.33 -23.67 35.53
C GLN A 87 -50.35 -24.31 34.14
N LEU A 88 -50.63 -23.52 33.10
CA LEU A 88 -50.74 -23.95 31.72
C LEU A 88 -49.48 -23.61 30.92
N ALA A 89 -49.01 -22.38 31.10
CA ALA A 89 -47.82 -21.90 30.37
C ALA A 89 -47.09 -20.82 31.20
N THR A 90 -45.83 -20.64 30.85
CA THR A 90 -45.00 -19.52 31.33
C THR A 90 -44.32 -18.82 30.15
N ILE A 91 -44.26 -17.49 30.21
CA ILE A 91 -43.53 -16.66 29.27
C ILE A 91 -42.55 -15.85 30.11
N THR A 92 -41.26 -15.96 29.82
CA THR A 92 -40.18 -15.24 30.54
C THR A 92 -39.41 -14.39 29.57
N ILE A 93 -39.26 -13.12 29.85
CA ILE A 93 -38.33 -12.21 29.14
C ILE A 93 -37.23 -11.81 30.10
N MET A 94 -35.95 -11.90 29.68
CA MET A 94 -34.83 -11.58 30.52
C MET A 94 -33.77 -10.80 29.74
N GLN A 95 -33.31 -9.67 30.27
CA GLN A 95 -32.20 -8.86 29.77
C GLN A 95 -30.98 -9.01 30.69
N MET A 96 -29.86 -9.41 30.11
CA MET A 96 -28.59 -9.51 30.82
C MET A 96 -27.78 -8.23 30.67
N PHE A 97 -27.26 -7.74 31.77
CA PHE A 97 -26.37 -6.58 31.84
C PHE A 97 -24.99 -7.04 32.29
N PRO A 98 -23.96 -6.98 31.40
CA PRO A 98 -22.60 -7.29 31.80
C PRO A 98 -22.08 -6.23 32.78
N TRP A 99 -21.02 -6.61 33.54
CA TRP A 99 -20.40 -5.70 34.49
C TRP A 99 -19.95 -4.39 33.84
N PHE A 100 -19.95 -3.33 34.63
CA PHE A 100 -19.56 -1.99 34.18
C PHE A 100 -18.20 -1.99 33.48
N GLY A 101 -18.08 -1.29 32.35
CA GLY A 101 -16.85 -1.21 31.53
C GLY A 101 -16.66 -2.35 30.53
N THR A 102 -17.38 -3.49 30.66
CA THR A 102 -17.21 -4.63 29.72
C THR A 102 -17.52 -4.24 28.28
N LEU A 103 -18.66 -3.57 28.04
CA LEU A 103 -19.09 -3.14 26.72
C LEU A 103 -18.18 -2.03 26.17
N LYS A 104 -17.79 -1.09 27.05
CA LYS A 104 -16.86 0.00 26.68
C LYS A 104 -15.53 -0.57 26.23
N ALA A 105 -14.91 -1.45 27.04
CA ALA A 105 -13.62 -2.06 26.70
C ALA A 105 -13.70 -2.93 25.44
N GLY A 106 -14.81 -3.65 25.23
CA GLY A 106 -15.05 -4.41 24.01
C GLY A 106 -15.16 -3.52 22.76
N ARG A 107 -15.84 -2.39 22.89
CA ARG A 107 -15.94 -1.39 21.81
C ARG A 107 -14.58 -0.76 21.52
N GLU A 108 -13.84 -0.31 22.53
CA GLU A 108 -12.50 0.26 22.38
C GLU A 108 -11.53 -0.73 21.71
N GLN A 109 -11.59 -2.01 22.08
CA GLN A 109 -10.80 -3.05 21.42
C GLN A 109 -11.08 -3.11 19.90
N MET A 110 -12.35 -3.05 19.51
CA MET A 110 -12.73 -3.09 18.09
C MET A 110 -12.44 -1.78 17.37
N GLU A 111 -12.52 -0.64 18.04
CA GLU A 111 -12.10 0.66 17.50
C GLU A 111 -10.60 0.67 17.21
N TYR A 112 -9.75 0.11 18.09
CA TYR A 112 -8.32 -0.03 17.82
C TYR A 112 -8.02 -1.02 16.68
N LYS A 113 -8.78 -2.11 16.54
CA LYS A 113 -8.69 -3.00 15.38
C LYS A 113 -9.10 -2.30 14.07
N ALA A 114 -10.08 -1.44 14.12
CA ALA A 114 -10.46 -0.62 12.97
C ALA A 114 -9.34 0.40 12.64
N GLN A 115 -8.70 0.98 13.67
CA GLN A 115 -7.55 1.86 13.45
C GLN A 115 -6.35 1.11 12.87
N GLU A 116 -6.07 -0.11 13.31
CA GLU A 116 -5.08 -1.00 12.69
C GLU A 116 -5.36 -1.21 11.19
N ALA A 117 -6.59 -1.59 10.83
CA ALA A 117 -7.00 -1.80 9.45
C ALA A 117 -6.89 -0.51 8.60
N TYR A 118 -7.18 0.65 9.19
CA TYR A 118 -6.98 1.94 8.53
C TYR A 118 -5.50 2.23 8.24
N GLN A 119 -4.61 1.97 9.19
CA GLN A 119 -3.18 2.17 8.97
C GLN A 119 -2.61 1.20 7.92
N LYS A 120 -3.12 -0.03 7.89
CA LYS A 120 -2.80 -1.01 6.84
C LYS A 120 -3.25 -0.54 5.45
N PHE A 121 -4.45 0.04 5.36
CA PHE A 121 -4.93 0.68 4.13
C PHE A 121 -4.01 1.84 3.70
N ARG A 122 -3.60 2.72 4.63
CA ARG A 122 -2.66 3.82 4.34
C ARG A 122 -1.31 3.30 3.84
N GLU A 123 -0.75 2.32 4.50
CA GLU A 123 0.53 1.69 4.10
C GLU A 123 0.43 1.10 2.68
N LYS A 124 -0.66 0.39 2.39
CA LYS A 124 -0.91 -0.17 1.07
C LYS A 124 -1.08 0.89 -0.01
N SER A 125 -1.70 2.03 0.33
CA SER A 125 -1.83 3.18 -0.58
C SER A 125 -0.46 3.77 -0.94
N LEU A 126 0.40 4.01 0.06
CA LEU A 126 1.76 4.50 -0.14
C LEU A 126 2.62 3.51 -0.94
N SER A 127 2.50 2.21 -0.66
CA SER A 127 3.19 1.17 -1.42
C SER A 127 2.73 1.14 -2.88
N THR A 128 1.43 1.29 -3.14
CA THR A 128 0.90 1.35 -4.51
C THR A 128 1.44 2.57 -5.27
N ALA A 129 1.50 3.73 -4.62
CA ALA A 129 2.08 4.94 -5.23
C ALA A 129 3.56 4.73 -5.57
N PHE A 130 4.34 4.18 -4.64
CA PHE A 130 5.74 3.86 -4.86
C PHE A 130 5.96 2.86 -6.01
N ASP A 131 5.14 1.79 -6.09
CA ASP A 131 5.23 0.79 -7.16
C ASP A 131 4.96 1.40 -8.54
N VAL A 132 4.01 2.34 -8.64
CA VAL A 132 3.72 3.11 -9.86
C VAL A 132 4.92 4.00 -10.22
N GLU A 133 5.46 4.76 -9.27
CA GLU A 133 6.62 5.63 -9.50
C GLU A 133 7.85 4.82 -9.95
N LYS A 134 8.14 3.71 -9.32
CA LYS A 134 9.25 2.82 -9.67
C LYS A 134 9.13 2.29 -11.09
N GLN A 135 7.96 1.81 -11.49
CA GLN A 135 7.72 1.34 -12.85
C GLN A 135 7.82 2.47 -13.87
N TRP A 136 7.29 3.65 -13.55
CA TRP A 136 7.38 4.84 -14.37
C TRP A 136 8.82 5.22 -14.70
N TYR A 137 9.67 5.34 -13.68
CA TYR A 137 11.07 5.67 -13.90
C TYR A 137 11.85 4.58 -14.63
N SER A 138 11.48 3.31 -14.46
CA SER A 138 12.03 2.19 -15.25
C SER A 138 11.69 2.31 -16.74
N ILE A 139 10.44 2.70 -17.07
CA ILE A 139 10.01 2.96 -18.45
C ILE A 139 10.82 4.11 -19.05
N LEU A 140 10.95 5.21 -18.33
CA LEU A 140 11.72 6.38 -18.78
C LEU A 140 13.20 6.05 -19.01
N ALA A 141 13.81 5.24 -18.12
CA ALA A 141 15.18 4.76 -18.31
C ALA A 141 15.33 3.96 -19.61
N THR A 142 14.42 3.03 -19.87
CA THR A 142 14.46 2.22 -21.09
C THR A 142 14.22 3.08 -22.34
N GLN A 143 13.33 4.08 -22.25
CA GLN A 143 13.13 5.05 -23.36
C GLN A 143 14.42 5.83 -23.65
N GLU A 144 15.12 6.33 -22.63
CA GLU A 144 16.40 7.03 -22.81
C GLU A 144 17.50 6.11 -23.37
N LYS A 145 17.55 4.84 -22.92
CA LYS A 145 18.45 3.82 -23.48
C LYS A 145 18.21 3.62 -24.98
N VAL A 146 16.94 3.48 -25.40
CA VAL A 146 16.58 3.37 -26.84
C VAL A 146 17.06 4.60 -27.61
N LYS A 147 16.83 5.81 -27.09
CA LYS A 147 17.29 7.06 -27.75
C LYS A 147 18.82 7.11 -27.85
N ALA A 148 19.53 6.70 -26.80
CA ALA A 148 21.00 6.70 -26.80
C ALA A 148 21.57 5.76 -27.87
N VAL A 149 21.08 4.52 -27.92
CA VAL A 149 21.54 3.54 -28.93
C VAL A 149 21.19 4.02 -30.36
N LYS A 150 20.00 4.58 -30.58
CA LYS A 150 19.63 5.15 -31.89
C LYS A 150 20.52 6.31 -32.32
N ARG A 151 20.90 7.21 -31.40
CA ARG A 151 21.85 8.29 -31.69
C ARG A 151 23.22 7.76 -32.11
N LYS A 152 23.73 6.74 -31.41
CA LYS A 152 25.03 6.12 -31.73
C LYS A 152 24.99 5.32 -33.04
N ARG A 153 23.86 4.67 -33.34
CA ARG A 153 23.64 4.02 -34.65
C ARG A 153 23.66 5.03 -35.79
N ALA A 154 23.06 6.21 -35.63
CA ALA A 154 23.14 7.29 -36.64
C ALA A 154 24.59 7.75 -36.83
N LEU A 155 25.35 7.94 -35.73
CA LEU A 155 26.75 8.28 -35.77
C LEU A 155 27.58 7.22 -36.52
N LEU A 156 27.36 5.94 -36.25
CA LEU A 156 28.05 4.82 -36.93
C LEU A 156 27.76 4.85 -38.43
N ASN A 157 26.54 5.15 -38.86
CA ASN A 157 26.16 5.29 -40.27
C ASN A 157 26.96 6.42 -40.96
N ASP A 158 27.20 7.53 -40.25
CA ASP A 158 28.02 8.63 -40.86
C ASP A 158 29.49 8.22 -40.94
N ILE A 159 30.05 7.50 -39.96
CA ILE A 159 31.40 6.93 -40.05
C ILE A 159 31.50 5.94 -41.23
N LYS A 160 30.44 5.11 -41.44
CA LYS A 160 30.41 4.15 -42.55
C LYS A 160 30.44 4.86 -43.92
N LYS A 161 29.75 5.99 -44.10
CA LYS A 161 29.82 6.81 -45.30
C LYS A 161 31.28 7.31 -45.58
N VAL A 162 31.92 7.81 -44.54
CA VAL A 162 33.33 8.25 -44.61
C VAL A 162 34.27 7.08 -44.95
N ALA A 163 34.07 5.93 -44.32
CA ALA A 163 34.88 4.72 -44.60
C ALA A 163 34.75 4.27 -46.04
N ILE A 164 33.54 4.26 -46.61
CA ILE A 164 33.27 3.92 -48.02
C ILE A 164 33.95 4.93 -48.96
N TYR A 165 33.89 6.23 -48.63
CA TYR A 165 34.52 7.28 -49.43
C TYR A 165 36.07 7.10 -49.43
N LEU A 166 36.68 6.85 -48.29
CA LEU A 166 38.12 6.61 -48.15
C LEU A 166 38.57 5.34 -48.89
N TYR A 167 37.80 4.25 -48.82
CA TYR A 167 38.06 3.03 -49.55
C TYR A 167 38.05 3.22 -51.09
N LYS A 168 37.12 4.01 -51.62
CA LYS A 168 36.97 4.27 -53.07
C LYS A 168 38.05 5.18 -53.61
N ASN A 169 38.52 6.16 -52.84
CA ASN A 169 39.36 7.23 -53.37
C ASN A 169 40.89 7.09 -53.00
N TYR A 170 41.22 6.21 -52.07
CA TYR A 170 42.64 6.03 -51.62
C TYR A 170 43.09 4.57 -51.78
N ALA A 171 43.38 4.17 -53.03
CA ALA A 171 43.69 2.79 -53.40
C ALA A 171 45.09 2.26 -52.93
N SER A 172 45.94 3.06 -52.25
CA SER A 172 47.29 2.65 -51.91
C SER A 172 47.67 3.01 -50.46
N GLY A 173 47.49 2.08 -49.53
CA GLY A 173 48.18 2.05 -48.21
C GLY A 173 47.72 3.00 -47.12
N ARG A 174 46.89 4.03 -47.38
CA ARG A 174 46.34 4.96 -46.41
C ARG A 174 44.82 4.90 -46.32
N GLY A 175 44.17 4.01 -47.09
CA GLY A 175 42.72 3.87 -47.16
C GLY A 175 42.18 2.82 -46.16
N THR A 176 40.88 2.88 -45.91
CA THR A 176 40.13 1.90 -45.13
C THR A 176 40.20 0.51 -45.77
N LYS A 177 40.44 -0.54 -45.01
CA LYS A 177 40.49 -1.94 -45.48
C LYS A 177 39.07 -2.50 -45.65
N MET A 178 38.86 -3.51 -46.49
CA MET A 178 37.63 -4.24 -46.60
C MET A 178 37.17 -4.85 -45.26
N SER A 179 38.16 -5.28 -44.44
CA SER A 179 37.89 -5.75 -43.08
C SER A 179 37.26 -4.71 -42.17
N ASP A 180 37.50 -3.42 -42.41
CA ASP A 180 36.90 -2.33 -41.62
C ASP A 180 35.46 -2.12 -41.99
N GLN A 181 35.07 -2.31 -43.28
CA GLN A 181 33.69 -2.28 -43.70
C GLN A 181 32.87 -3.42 -43.06
N LEU A 182 33.43 -4.64 -43.03
CA LEU A 182 32.81 -5.79 -42.41
C LEU A 182 32.64 -5.59 -40.89
N ARG A 183 33.60 -4.93 -40.20
CA ARG A 183 33.46 -4.55 -38.78
C ARG A 183 32.35 -3.53 -38.54
N LEU A 184 32.22 -2.54 -39.43
CA LEU A 184 31.13 -1.55 -39.36
C LEU A 184 29.74 -2.21 -39.55
N ASP A 185 29.65 -3.14 -40.52
CA ASP A 185 28.41 -3.89 -40.76
C ASP A 185 28.05 -4.75 -39.57
N ALA A 186 29.01 -5.45 -38.97
CA ALA A 186 28.79 -6.25 -37.76
C ALA A 186 28.34 -5.38 -36.56
N GLU A 187 28.94 -4.20 -36.39
CA GLU A 187 28.56 -3.27 -35.34
C GLU A 187 27.17 -2.66 -35.59
N GLU A 188 26.82 -2.37 -36.84
CA GLU A 188 25.47 -1.90 -37.21
C GLU A 188 24.41 -2.94 -36.86
N GLU A 189 24.61 -4.22 -37.21
CA GLU A 189 23.68 -5.30 -36.86
C GLU A 189 23.59 -5.49 -35.33
N ARG A 190 24.70 -5.36 -34.60
CA ARG A 190 24.69 -5.41 -33.14
C ARG A 190 23.85 -4.28 -32.53
N LEU A 191 24.02 -3.04 -33.00
CA LEU A 191 23.24 -1.90 -32.49
C LEU A 191 21.77 -1.97 -32.91
N LYS A 192 21.48 -2.56 -34.06
CA LYS A 192 20.11 -2.81 -34.51
C LYS A 192 19.42 -3.82 -33.60
N GLU A 193 20.05 -4.96 -33.34
CA GLU A 193 19.52 -5.96 -32.37
C GLU A 193 19.31 -5.36 -31.00
N GLN A 194 20.31 -4.62 -30.46
CA GLN A 194 20.19 -3.95 -29.18
C GLN A 194 19.03 -2.94 -29.14
N THR A 195 18.78 -2.23 -30.25
CA THR A 195 17.64 -1.31 -30.34
C THR A 195 16.31 -2.06 -30.31
N GLU A 196 16.17 -3.13 -31.09
CA GLU A 196 14.97 -3.95 -31.16
C GLU A 196 14.64 -4.64 -29.83
N SER A 197 15.67 -5.13 -29.14
CA SER A 197 15.57 -5.71 -27.79
C SER A 197 15.06 -4.69 -26.78
N LEU A 198 15.63 -3.47 -26.74
CA LEU A 198 15.20 -2.39 -25.86
C LEU A 198 13.78 -1.89 -26.18
N GLU A 199 13.39 -1.83 -27.45
CA GLU A 199 12.03 -1.45 -27.86
C GLU A 199 11.00 -2.50 -27.45
N THR A 200 11.35 -3.78 -27.55
CA THR A 200 10.52 -4.89 -27.04
C THR A 200 10.36 -4.81 -25.54
N GLN A 201 11.45 -4.57 -24.82
CA GLN A 201 11.42 -4.36 -23.36
C GLN A 201 10.56 -3.14 -22.99
N LEU A 202 10.70 -2.03 -23.68
CA LEU A 202 9.90 -0.81 -23.47
C LEU A 202 8.40 -1.08 -23.67
N THR A 203 8.06 -1.84 -24.70
CA THR A 203 6.68 -2.22 -24.99
C THR A 203 6.09 -3.08 -23.88
N LEU A 204 6.85 -4.09 -23.41
CA LEU A 204 6.44 -4.94 -22.30
C LEU A 204 6.25 -4.13 -21.00
N GLN A 205 7.19 -3.24 -20.68
CA GLN A 205 7.10 -2.38 -19.50
C GLN A 205 5.86 -1.47 -19.54
N LYS A 206 5.53 -0.88 -20.71
CA LYS A 206 4.30 -0.08 -20.90
C LYS A 206 3.04 -0.91 -20.67
N GLN A 207 3.01 -2.14 -21.18
CA GLN A 207 1.88 -3.05 -20.96
C GLN A 207 1.73 -3.43 -19.49
N GLN A 208 2.82 -3.76 -18.79
CA GLN A 208 2.82 -4.07 -17.36
C GLN A 208 2.38 -2.87 -16.52
N PHE A 209 2.83 -1.67 -16.87
CA PHE A 209 2.40 -0.43 -16.23
C PHE A 209 0.88 -0.20 -16.37
N ASN A 210 0.32 -0.39 -17.57
CA ASN A 210 -1.13 -0.31 -17.77
C ASN A 210 -1.90 -1.33 -16.92
N ILE A 211 -1.37 -2.55 -16.76
CA ILE A 211 -1.96 -3.58 -15.89
C ILE A 211 -1.92 -3.10 -14.41
N THR A 212 -0.83 -2.49 -13.97
CA THR A 212 -0.71 -1.91 -12.61
C THR A 212 -1.73 -0.79 -12.39
N LEU A 213 -2.07 -0.03 -13.43
CA LEU A 213 -3.15 0.98 -13.40
C LEU A 213 -4.56 0.39 -13.56
N HIS A 214 -4.68 -0.93 -13.70
CA HIS A 214 -5.93 -1.64 -14.00
C HIS A 214 -6.61 -1.18 -15.30
N ARG A 215 -5.79 -0.90 -16.31
CA ARG A 215 -6.19 -0.56 -17.69
C ARG A 215 -5.97 -1.73 -18.64
N ARG A 216 -6.49 -1.62 -19.85
CA ARG A 216 -6.12 -2.54 -20.95
C ARG A 216 -4.63 -2.38 -21.29
N PRO A 217 -3.88 -3.48 -21.55
CA PRO A 217 -2.42 -3.44 -21.73
C PRO A 217 -1.92 -2.47 -22.82
N ASN A 218 -2.69 -2.31 -23.89
CA ASN A 218 -2.29 -1.55 -25.10
C ASN A 218 -2.75 -0.09 -25.11
N VAL A 219 -3.19 0.46 -23.97
CA VAL A 219 -3.53 1.89 -23.87
C VAL A 219 -2.26 2.74 -24.03
N ALA A 220 -2.35 3.80 -24.84
CA ALA A 220 -1.23 4.72 -25.01
C ALA A 220 -0.87 5.44 -23.70
N LEU A 221 0.43 5.55 -23.45
CA LEU A 221 0.98 6.29 -22.29
C LEU A 221 1.62 7.60 -22.79
N SER A 222 1.29 8.70 -22.14
CA SER A 222 1.99 9.97 -22.34
C SER A 222 3.28 9.95 -21.52
N LEU A 223 4.43 9.93 -22.18
CA LEU A 223 5.75 9.91 -21.57
C LEU A 223 6.46 11.24 -21.84
N PRO A 224 7.20 11.79 -20.88
CA PRO A 224 8.06 12.95 -21.10
C PRO A 224 9.25 12.56 -22.00
N ASP A 225 9.84 13.56 -22.66
CA ASP A 225 10.97 13.33 -23.56
C ASP A 225 12.29 13.01 -22.82
N SER A 226 12.40 13.37 -21.55
CA SER A 226 13.58 13.14 -20.70
C SER A 226 13.17 12.76 -19.29
N ILE A 227 14.09 12.18 -18.53
CA ILE A 227 13.85 11.83 -17.11
C ILE A 227 14.04 13.11 -16.30
N PRO A 228 12.98 13.68 -15.68
CA PRO A 228 13.15 14.81 -14.78
C PRO A 228 13.78 14.33 -13.47
N LEU A 229 14.82 15.01 -12.98
CA LEU A 229 15.40 14.73 -11.67
C LEU A 229 14.58 15.41 -10.59
N ARG A 230 14.03 14.61 -9.67
CA ARG A 230 13.28 15.11 -8.51
C ARG A 230 14.24 15.56 -7.41
N GLN A 231 13.84 16.61 -6.66
CA GLN A 231 14.56 16.97 -5.45
C GLN A 231 14.31 15.94 -4.35
N MET A 232 15.42 15.47 -3.72
CA MET A 232 15.30 14.64 -2.52
C MET A 232 14.65 15.46 -1.40
N PRO A 233 13.60 14.95 -0.75
CA PRO A 233 12.97 15.66 0.36
C PRO A 233 13.95 15.79 1.53
N THR A 234 13.75 16.81 2.36
CA THR A 234 14.41 16.87 3.66
C THR A 234 14.00 15.65 4.48
N PHE A 235 14.98 14.93 4.99
CA PHE A 235 14.81 13.61 5.55
C PHE A 235 15.11 13.68 7.05
N ASN A 236 14.09 13.45 7.89
CA ASN A 236 14.22 13.53 9.34
C ASN A 236 13.62 12.27 9.98
N TRP A 237 14.41 11.58 10.79
CA TRP A 237 14.00 10.38 11.52
C TRP A 237 12.76 10.61 12.40
N THR A 238 12.71 11.73 13.10
CA THR A 238 11.58 12.07 13.98
C THR A 238 10.25 12.14 13.24
N GLU A 239 10.25 12.64 12.00
CA GLU A 239 9.05 12.70 11.15
C GLU A 239 8.59 11.29 10.75
N ILE A 240 9.53 10.40 10.43
CA ILE A 240 9.25 9.00 10.10
C ILE A 240 8.60 8.29 11.29
N GLU A 241 9.19 8.41 12.47
CA GLU A 241 8.70 7.77 13.68
C GLU A 241 7.26 8.20 14.03
N GLN A 242 6.94 9.48 13.83
CA GLN A 242 5.61 10.02 14.15
C GLN A 242 4.54 9.67 13.12
N ASN A 243 4.87 9.63 11.83
CA ASN A 243 3.90 9.58 10.76
C ASN A 243 3.78 8.21 10.08
N ASN A 244 4.74 7.30 10.30
CA ASN A 244 4.78 6.04 9.59
C ASN A 244 3.58 5.13 9.94
N PRO A 245 2.76 4.70 8.96
CA PRO A 245 1.55 3.93 9.20
C PRO A 245 1.84 2.53 9.78
N LYS A 246 3.00 1.92 9.53
CA LYS A 246 3.36 0.62 10.12
C LYS A 246 3.57 0.73 11.63
N LEU A 247 4.21 1.79 12.12
CA LEU A 247 4.36 2.03 13.56
C LEU A 247 3.01 2.33 14.21
N ALA A 248 2.20 3.16 13.56
CA ALA A 248 0.84 3.46 14.02
C ALA A 248 -0.05 2.19 14.05
N GLN A 249 0.12 1.26 13.10
CA GLN A 249 -0.55 -0.04 13.07
C GLN A 249 -0.20 -0.87 14.32
N TYR A 250 1.09 -1.07 14.63
CA TYR A 250 1.50 -1.85 15.79
C TYR A 250 1.10 -1.18 17.11
N SER A 251 1.13 0.15 17.19
CA SER A 251 0.60 0.88 18.35
C SER A 251 -0.90 0.65 18.54
N ALA A 252 -1.69 0.60 17.46
CA ALA A 252 -3.12 0.29 17.53
C ALA A 252 -3.35 -1.16 18.00
N ILE A 253 -2.58 -2.14 17.51
CA ILE A 253 -2.62 -3.54 17.94
C ILE A 253 -2.34 -3.65 19.44
N GLN A 254 -1.31 -2.98 19.93
CA GLN A 254 -0.98 -2.97 21.37
C GLN A 254 -2.13 -2.43 22.22
N LYS A 255 -2.74 -1.31 21.81
CA LYS A 255 -3.90 -0.72 22.48
C LYS A 255 -5.12 -1.64 22.44
N ALA A 256 -5.33 -2.36 21.32
CA ALA A 256 -6.41 -3.33 21.18
C ALA A 256 -6.28 -4.47 22.20
N PHE A 257 -5.06 -5.02 22.38
CA PHE A 257 -4.83 -6.08 23.38
C PHE A 257 -4.93 -5.57 24.81
N LYS A 258 -4.51 -4.34 25.09
CA LYS A 258 -4.72 -3.71 26.39
C LYS A 258 -6.22 -3.55 26.72
N SER A 259 -7.02 -3.12 25.77
CA SER A 259 -8.48 -3.05 25.93
C SER A 259 -9.11 -4.45 26.06
N GLN A 260 -8.55 -5.47 25.37
CA GLN A 260 -8.95 -6.88 25.53
C GLN A 260 -8.66 -7.39 26.95
N GLU A 261 -7.52 -7.03 27.56
CA GLU A 261 -7.20 -7.36 28.94
C GLU A 261 -8.25 -6.74 29.91
N VAL A 262 -8.56 -5.46 29.74
CA VAL A 262 -9.59 -4.77 30.54
C VAL A 262 -10.94 -5.45 30.40
N GLN A 263 -11.32 -5.81 29.17
CA GLN A 263 -12.56 -6.54 28.92
C GLN A 263 -12.57 -7.93 29.60
N ALA A 264 -11.47 -8.67 29.52
CA ALA A 264 -11.34 -9.98 30.15
C ALA A 264 -11.46 -9.89 31.69
N ARG A 265 -10.89 -8.87 32.33
CA ARG A 265 -11.05 -8.59 33.74
C ARG A 265 -12.51 -8.29 34.10
N ALA A 266 -13.17 -7.43 33.30
CA ALA A 266 -14.58 -7.07 33.51
C ALA A 266 -15.51 -8.28 33.32
N LYS A 267 -15.26 -9.17 32.37
CA LYS A 267 -15.98 -10.44 32.18
C LYS A 267 -15.79 -11.42 33.35
N GLY A 268 -14.79 -11.21 34.18
CA GLY A 268 -14.58 -11.95 35.44
C GLY A 268 -15.44 -11.48 36.61
N MET A 269 -16.23 -10.44 36.44
CA MET A 269 -17.17 -9.91 37.41
C MET A 269 -18.57 -10.49 37.19
N PRO A 270 -19.47 -10.46 38.22
CA PRO A 270 -20.83 -10.94 38.09
C PRO A 270 -21.62 -10.16 37.04
N MET A 271 -22.50 -10.83 36.31
CA MET A 271 -23.48 -10.18 35.41
C MET A 271 -24.85 -10.15 36.12
N ILE A 272 -25.58 -9.08 35.91
CA ILE A 272 -26.94 -8.88 36.47
C ILE A 272 -27.96 -9.05 35.35
N GLY A 273 -28.95 -9.90 35.57
CA GLY A 273 -30.10 -10.06 34.71
C GLY A 273 -31.34 -9.48 35.36
N VAL A 274 -32.16 -8.78 34.59
CA VAL A 274 -33.49 -8.31 35.01
C VAL A 274 -34.52 -8.91 34.05
N GLY A 275 -35.55 -9.52 34.61
CA GLY A 275 -36.54 -10.21 33.80
C GLY A 275 -37.94 -10.10 34.38
N LEU A 276 -38.88 -10.54 33.58
CA LEU A 276 -40.29 -10.61 33.93
C LEU A 276 -40.82 -11.96 33.47
N GLN A 277 -41.43 -12.69 34.41
CA GLN A 277 -42.13 -13.93 34.12
C GLN A 277 -43.64 -13.75 34.23
N TYR A 278 -44.35 -14.14 33.20
CA TYR A 278 -45.80 -14.19 33.15
C TYR A 278 -46.25 -15.64 33.14
N MET A 279 -47.10 -16.00 34.11
CA MET A 279 -47.66 -17.35 34.27
C MET A 279 -49.13 -17.35 33.90
N VAL A 280 -49.48 -18.19 32.93
CA VAL A 280 -50.86 -18.39 32.52
C VAL A 280 -51.46 -19.52 33.33
N ASN A 281 -52.51 -19.22 34.09
CA ASN A 281 -53.17 -20.15 34.99
C ASN A 281 -54.61 -20.47 34.56
N GLY A 282 -54.96 -21.77 34.58
CA GLY A 282 -56.33 -22.24 34.35
C GLY A 282 -57.08 -22.49 35.66
N LYS A 283 -58.42 -22.45 35.62
CA LYS A 283 -59.25 -22.74 36.78
C LYS A 283 -59.26 -24.22 37.18
N VAL A 284 -59.45 -24.49 38.49
CA VAL A 284 -59.59 -25.83 39.06
C VAL A 284 -60.95 -25.86 39.84
N ASP A 285 -61.59 -27.06 39.95
CA ASP A 285 -62.89 -27.20 40.54
C ASP A 285 -62.90 -27.02 42.07
N MET A 286 -61.77 -27.33 42.74
CA MET A 286 -61.60 -27.15 44.21
C MET A 286 -60.37 -26.29 44.48
N PRO A 287 -60.43 -24.97 44.36
CA PRO A 287 -59.33 -24.09 44.60
C PRO A 287 -59.03 -23.87 46.07
N MET A 288 -57.74 -23.88 46.46
CA MET A 288 -57.37 -23.49 47.85
C MET A 288 -57.69 -22.02 48.15
N MET A 289 -57.67 -21.14 47.12
CA MET A 289 -58.05 -19.74 47.21
C MET A 289 -59.04 -19.41 46.10
N PRO A 290 -60.39 -19.40 46.39
CA PRO A 290 -61.44 -19.15 45.37
C PRO A 290 -61.27 -17.81 44.64
N ASN A 291 -60.87 -16.75 45.33
CA ASN A 291 -60.72 -15.40 44.78
C ASN A 291 -59.54 -15.26 43.78
N MET A 292 -58.57 -16.22 43.73
CA MET A 292 -57.37 -16.20 42.88
C MET A 292 -57.41 -17.32 41.82
N ASN A 293 -58.45 -18.17 41.80
CA ASN A 293 -58.58 -19.32 40.92
C ASN A 293 -58.54 -18.91 39.42
N GLY A 294 -57.57 -19.36 38.70
CA GLY A 294 -57.40 -19.06 37.28
C GLY A 294 -56.91 -17.65 36.96
N LYS A 295 -56.42 -16.91 37.94
CA LYS A 295 -55.80 -15.60 37.70
C LYS A 295 -54.35 -15.77 37.33
N ASP A 296 -53.92 -15.13 36.24
CA ASP A 296 -52.53 -15.10 35.81
C ASP A 296 -51.63 -14.38 36.82
N MET A 297 -50.39 -14.77 36.86
CA MET A 297 -49.38 -14.18 37.78
C MET A 297 -48.27 -13.52 37.00
N MET A 298 -47.79 -12.39 37.49
CA MET A 298 -46.64 -11.69 36.99
C MET A 298 -45.58 -11.64 38.08
N MET A 299 -44.35 -12.09 37.75
CA MET A 299 -43.24 -12.15 38.70
C MET A 299 -42.03 -11.42 38.12
N PRO A 300 -41.64 -10.26 38.67
CA PRO A 300 -40.34 -9.66 38.36
C PRO A 300 -39.22 -10.53 38.90
N MET A 301 -38.16 -10.71 38.11
CA MET A 301 -36.99 -11.55 38.44
C MET A 301 -35.72 -10.78 38.33
N VAL A 302 -34.81 -11.02 39.25
CA VAL A 302 -33.41 -10.60 39.16
C VAL A 302 -32.54 -11.85 39.21
N SER A 303 -31.60 -11.96 38.26
CA SER A 303 -30.64 -13.04 38.22
C SER A 303 -29.21 -12.49 38.32
N VAL A 304 -28.35 -13.24 38.94
CA VAL A 304 -26.91 -12.89 39.04
C VAL A 304 -26.12 -14.09 38.55
N THR A 305 -25.34 -13.88 37.49
CA THR A 305 -24.40 -14.92 36.98
C THR A 305 -23.02 -14.69 37.58
N ILE A 306 -22.56 -15.64 38.40
CA ILE A 306 -21.26 -15.57 39.07
C ILE A 306 -20.26 -16.48 38.36
N PRO A 307 -19.15 -15.92 37.82
CA PRO A 307 -18.14 -16.72 37.12
C PRO A 307 -17.29 -17.50 38.12
N VAL A 308 -17.63 -18.77 38.35
CA VAL A 308 -16.95 -19.65 39.32
C VAL A 308 -15.62 -20.18 38.77
N TYR A 309 -15.56 -20.44 37.45
CA TYR A 309 -14.39 -21.00 36.77
C TYR A 309 -13.32 -19.94 36.48
N ARG A 310 -12.61 -19.53 37.53
CA ARG A 310 -11.59 -18.47 37.48
C ARG A 310 -10.45 -18.74 36.48
N LYS A 311 -10.08 -20.02 36.28
CA LYS A 311 -9.00 -20.39 35.35
C LYS A 311 -9.22 -19.88 33.92
N LYS A 312 -10.47 -19.87 33.43
CA LYS A 312 -10.80 -19.31 32.09
C LYS A 312 -10.50 -17.82 32.02
N ILE A 313 -10.79 -17.09 33.09
CA ILE A 313 -10.62 -15.62 33.15
C ILE A 313 -9.12 -15.28 33.27
N THR A 314 -8.40 -15.94 34.20
CA THR A 314 -6.98 -15.71 34.38
C THR A 314 -6.18 -16.06 33.11
N SER A 315 -6.54 -17.14 32.41
CA SER A 315 -5.93 -17.50 31.13
C SER A 315 -6.21 -16.47 30.02
N ALA A 316 -7.44 -15.91 29.96
CA ALA A 316 -7.78 -14.87 28.98
C ALA A 316 -7.01 -13.56 29.26
N ILE A 317 -6.86 -13.18 30.54
CA ILE A 317 -6.07 -12.01 30.94
C ILE A 317 -4.59 -12.22 30.56
N HIS A 318 -4.03 -13.38 30.94
CA HIS A 318 -2.63 -13.70 30.68
C HIS A 318 -2.33 -13.76 29.17
N SER A 319 -3.24 -14.35 28.39
CA SER A 319 -3.14 -14.33 26.92
C SER A 319 -3.13 -12.92 26.36
N ALA A 320 -4.03 -12.05 26.81
CA ALA A 320 -4.08 -10.65 26.36
C ALA A 320 -2.78 -9.89 26.70
N GLN A 321 -2.21 -10.11 27.89
CA GLN A 321 -0.94 -9.51 28.29
C GLN A 321 0.25 -10.00 27.44
N LEU A 322 0.30 -11.30 27.15
CA LEU A 322 1.34 -11.84 26.28
C LEU A 322 1.24 -11.29 24.85
N MET A 323 0.02 -11.15 24.32
CA MET A 323 -0.22 -10.57 23.02
C MET A 323 0.11 -9.06 22.97
N GLU A 324 -0.16 -8.31 24.06
CA GLU A 324 0.27 -6.91 24.17
C GLU A 324 1.80 -6.79 24.14
N ARG A 325 2.52 -7.64 24.89
CA ARG A 325 4.00 -7.69 24.86
C ARG A 325 4.53 -8.08 23.47
N SER A 326 3.91 -9.06 22.83
CA SER A 326 4.25 -9.44 21.44
C SER A 326 4.09 -8.26 20.48
N ALA A 327 3.00 -7.50 20.62
CA ALA A 327 2.79 -6.29 19.80
C ALA A 327 3.85 -5.20 20.09
N ALA A 328 4.28 -5.04 21.33
CA ALA A 328 5.36 -4.12 21.71
C ALA A 328 6.71 -4.52 21.09
N TYR A 329 7.05 -5.82 21.09
CA TYR A 329 8.27 -6.30 20.43
C TYR A 329 8.19 -6.16 18.91
N ASN A 330 7.01 -6.39 18.29
CA ASN A 330 6.82 -6.15 16.88
C ASN A 330 6.95 -4.67 16.50
N TYR A 331 6.46 -3.77 17.36
CA TYR A 331 6.67 -2.33 17.21
C TYR A 331 8.17 -1.99 17.19
N GLN A 332 8.94 -2.50 18.17
CA GLN A 332 10.38 -2.26 18.24
C GLN A 332 11.11 -2.84 17.03
N SER A 333 10.79 -4.07 16.63
CA SER A 333 11.36 -4.70 15.43
C SER A 333 11.08 -3.89 14.16
N GLN A 334 9.86 -3.33 14.05
CA GLN A 334 9.50 -2.48 12.90
C GLN A 334 10.24 -1.14 12.96
N LEU A 335 10.45 -0.57 14.15
CA LEU A 335 11.24 0.64 14.34
C LEU A 335 12.68 0.44 13.85
N ASP A 336 13.32 -0.67 14.28
CA ASP A 336 14.69 -1.03 13.88
C ASP A 336 14.79 -1.25 12.35
N ALA A 337 13.79 -1.91 11.74
CA ALA A 337 13.73 -2.12 10.29
C ALA A 337 13.59 -0.80 9.52
N LEU A 338 12.76 0.12 10.01
CA LEU A 338 12.61 1.45 9.39
C LEU A 338 13.87 2.29 9.54
N GLN A 339 14.57 2.19 10.68
CA GLN A 339 15.85 2.88 10.88
C GLN A 339 16.93 2.35 9.94
N SER A 340 17.01 1.03 9.76
CA SER A 340 17.91 0.41 8.78
C SER A 340 17.59 0.86 7.36
N THR A 341 16.30 0.94 7.00
CA THR A 341 15.86 1.43 5.69
C THR A 341 16.22 2.89 5.50
N TYR A 342 16.03 3.74 6.51
CA TYR A 342 16.40 5.15 6.50
C TYR A 342 17.89 5.33 6.17
N LEU A 343 18.78 4.65 6.93
CA LEU A 343 20.23 4.72 6.70
C LEU A 343 20.62 4.19 5.31
N SER A 344 19.96 3.12 4.85
CA SER A 344 20.19 2.57 3.51
C SER A 344 19.79 3.54 2.39
N ILE A 345 18.68 4.26 2.53
CA ILE A 345 18.23 5.27 1.56
C ILE A 345 19.23 6.42 1.51
N GLU A 346 19.69 6.93 2.65
CA GLU A 346 20.66 8.01 2.74
C GLU A 346 21.97 7.64 2.02
N GLN A 347 22.53 6.48 2.34
CA GLN A 347 23.74 5.97 1.71
C GLN A 347 23.60 5.77 0.19
N ARG A 348 22.47 5.15 -0.25
CA ARG A 348 22.21 4.90 -1.68
C ARG A 348 22.00 6.21 -2.43
N ALA A 349 21.37 7.21 -1.81
CA ALA A 349 21.17 8.53 -2.42
C ALA A 349 22.49 9.25 -2.66
N ASP A 350 23.44 9.18 -1.73
CA ASP A 350 24.75 9.80 -1.89
C ASP A 350 25.63 9.04 -2.90
N ASP A 351 25.56 7.70 -2.93
CA ASP A 351 26.27 6.90 -3.92
C ASP A 351 25.78 7.19 -5.34
N ILE A 352 24.46 7.24 -5.56
CA ILE A 352 23.91 7.48 -6.89
C ILE A 352 24.19 8.91 -7.38
N LYS A 353 24.22 9.91 -6.48
CA LYS A 353 24.63 11.29 -6.83
C LYS A 353 26.08 11.35 -7.33
N ARG A 354 26.99 10.63 -6.66
CA ARG A 354 28.39 10.53 -7.12
C ARG A 354 28.50 9.86 -8.49
N LYS A 355 27.76 8.75 -8.69
CA LYS A 355 27.71 8.03 -9.97
C LYS A 355 27.13 8.89 -11.08
N LEU A 356 26.05 9.63 -10.83
CA LEU A 356 25.47 10.56 -11.81
C LEU A 356 26.48 11.61 -12.28
N LYS A 357 27.20 12.23 -11.34
CA LYS A 357 28.23 13.21 -11.67
C LYS A 357 29.36 12.60 -12.51
N LEU A 358 29.79 11.37 -12.16
CA LEU A 358 30.80 10.63 -12.94
C LEU A 358 30.28 10.34 -14.36
N TYR A 359 29.09 9.75 -14.49
CA TYR A 359 28.55 9.36 -15.80
C TYR A 359 28.28 10.57 -16.70
N GLU A 360 27.86 11.72 -16.14
CA GLU A 360 27.73 12.96 -16.89
C GLU A 360 29.06 13.45 -17.44
N SER A 361 30.11 13.42 -16.64
CA SER A 361 31.47 13.77 -17.05
C SER A 361 31.97 12.84 -18.15
N GLU A 362 31.86 11.51 -17.96
CA GLU A 362 32.31 10.49 -18.90
C GLU A 362 31.57 10.59 -20.25
N VAL A 363 30.23 10.71 -20.23
CA VAL A 363 29.44 10.89 -21.47
C VAL A 363 29.88 12.14 -22.22
N SER A 364 30.14 13.25 -21.51
CA SER A 364 30.62 14.50 -22.13
C SER A 364 32.02 14.33 -22.77
N LEU A 365 32.96 13.73 -22.04
CA LEU A 365 34.31 13.51 -22.51
C LEU A 365 34.34 12.54 -23.72
N LEU A 366 33.64 11.41 -23.62
CA LEU A 366 33.62 10.41 -24.71
C LEU A 366 32.95 10.95 -25.99
N ASN A 367 31.84 11.73 -25.85
CA ASN A 367 31.24 12.37 -27.02
C ASN A 367 32.22 13.35 -27.70
N ARG A 368 32.93 14.15 -26.92
CA ARG A 368 33.94 15.07 -27.45
C ARG A 368 35.11 14.33 -28.10
N THR A 369 35.56 13.22 -27.50
CA THR A 369 36.59 12.36 -28.08
C THR A 369 36.11 11.77 -29.42
N LEU A 370 34.89 11.27 -29.49
CA LEU A 370 34.31 10.75 -30.72
C LEU A 370 34.24 11.79 -31.84
N GLU A 371 33.83 13.03 -31.52
CA GLU A 371 33.84 14.14 -32.49
C GLU A 371 35.24 14.44 -33.06
N LEU A 372 36.29 14.40 -32.23
CA LEU A 372 37.66 14.57 -32.66
C LEU A 372 38.12 13.39 -33.51
N MET A 373 37.91 12.16 -33.02
CA MET A 373 38.31 10.93 -33.74
C MET A 373 37.64 10.81 -35.11
N GLN A 374 36.39 11.30 -35.27
CA GLN A 374 35.73 11.34 -36.58
C GLN A 374 36.48 12.23 -37.59
N LYS A 375 36.93 13.42 -37.14
CA LYS A 375 37.72 14.34 -37.99
C LYS A 375 39.08 13.73 -38.35
N GLU A 376 39.73 13.13 -37.38
CA GLU A 376 41.03 12.45 -37.57
C GLU A 376 40.91 11.24 -38.49
N TYR A 377 39.79 10.48 -38.39
CA TYR A 377 39.54 9.35 -39.27
C TYR A 377 39.35 9.79 -40.74
N ALA A 378 38.68 10.91 -40.96
CA ALA A 378 38.48 11.46 -42.29
C ALA A 378 39.84 11.87 -42.98
N THR A 379 40.86 12.17 -42.16
CA THR A 379 42.23 12.48 -42.64
C THR A 379 43.16 11.27 -42.63
N GLY A 380 42.69 10.10 -42.15
CA GLY A 380 43.47 8.87 -42.04
C GLY A 380 44.37 8.82 -40.80
N ALA A 381 44.19 9.72 -39.84
CA ALA A 381 45.01 9.82 -38.62
C ALA A 381 44.49 8.94 -37.48
N ALA A 382 43.19 8.59 -37.43
CA ALA A 382 42.61 7.74 -36.41
C ALA A 382 42.28 6.32 -36.93
N SER A 383 42.34 5.32 -36.03
CA SER A 383 41.96 3.93 -36.32
C SER A 383 40.47 3.72 -36.17
N LEU A 384 39.85 2.99 -37.10
CA LEU A 384 38.44 2.57 -36.96
C LEU A 384 38.20 1.75 -35.69
N THR A 385 39.13 0.89 -35.30
CA THR A 385 39.04 0.06 -34.11
C THR A 385 38.88 0.90 -32.86
N ASP A 386 39.66 1.99 -32.75
CA ASP A 386 39.58 2.90 -31.59
C ASP A 386 38.24 3.67 -31.55
N ILE A 387 37.75 4.10 -32.71
CA ILE A 387 36.43 4.73 -32.81
C ILE A 387 35.32 3.77 -32.37
N LEU A 388 35.33 2.52 -32.83
CA LEU A 388 34.36 1.52 -32.46
C LEU A 388 34.40 1.22 -30.97
N GLN A 389 35.59 1.09 -30.38
CA GLN A 389 35.78 0.90 -28.94
C GLN A 389 35.23 2.08 -28.14
N THR A 390 35.62 3.30 -28.48
CA THR A 390 35.15 4.53 -27.81
C THR A 390 33.62 4.71 -27.98
N THR A 391 33.06 4.30 -29.12
CA THR A 391 31.61 4.30 -29.36
C THR A 391 30.91 3.34 -28.40
N ARG A 392 31.44 2.13 -28.20
CA ARG A 392 30.86 1.15 -27.25
C ARG A 392 30.92 1.66 -25.83
N GLU A 393 32.06 2.18 -25.39
CA GLU A 393 32.24 2.80 -24.07
C GLU A 393 31.24 3.95 -23.85
N SER A 394 31.07 4.82 -24.87
CA SER A 394 30.11 5.91 -24.81
C SER A 394 28.66 5.43 -24.71
N ILE A 395 28.29 4.34 -25.39
CA ILE A 395 26.97 3.71 -25.24
C ILE A 395 26.79 3.20 -23.82
N ASP A 396 27.78 2.48 -23.28
CA ASP A 396 27.70 1.90 -21.93
C ASP A 396 27.49 2.98 -20.87
N TYR A 397 28.20 4.11 -20.94
CA TYR A 397 27.98 5.24 -20.04
C TYR A 397 26.65 5.96 -20.27
N ASP A 398 26.15 6.08 -21.51
CA ASP A 398 24.80 6.60 -21.78
C ASP A 398 23.73 5.71 -21.14
N LEU A 399 23.88 4.37 -21.22
CA LEU A 399 22.95 3.41 -20.60
C LEU A 399 23.02 3.46 -19.07
N LEU A 400 24.24 3.52 -18.49
CA LEU A 400 24.45 3.65 -17.06
C LEU A 400 23.88 4.98 -16.51
N LYS A 401 24.02 6.08 -17.26
CA LYS A 401 23.45 7.38 -16.89
C LYS A 401 21.92 7.33 -16.86
N ALA A 402 21.30 6.73 -17.88
CA ALA A 402 19.83 6.59 -17.91
C ALA A 402 19.33 5.76 -16.72
N GLU A 403 20.01 4.66 -16.40
CA GLU A 403 19.70 3.81 -15.24
C GLU A 403 19.87 4.57 -13.92
N ALA A 404 20.97 5.29 -13.75
CA ALA A 404 21.28 6.06 -12.55
C ALA A 404 20.25 7.18 -12.30
N ASN A 405 19.78 7.86 -13.36
CA ASN A 405 18.71 8.85 -13.25
C ASN A 405 17.39 8.24 -12.72
N ALA A 406 17.01 7.08 -13.25
CA ALA A 406 15.82 6.35 -12.78
C ALA A 406 15.99 5.85 -11.35
N GLN A 407 17.17 5.32 -11.00
CA GLN A 407 17.47 4.88 -9.63
C GLN A 407 17.43 6.02 -8.64
N TYR A 408 17.96 7.20 -8.96
CA TYR A 408 17.89 8.38 -8.10
C TYR A 408 16.43 8.78 -7.81
N ASN A 409 15.60 8.84 -8.83
CA ASN A 409 14.19 9.16 -8.67
C ASN A 409 13.43 8.08 -7.89
N THR A 410 13.79 6.80 -8.08
CA THR A 410 13.21 5.67 -7.32
C THR A 410 13.59 5.76 -5.84
N ILE A 411 14.85 6.10 -5.52
CA ILE A 411 15.29 6.31 -4.14
C ILE A 411 14.56 7.52 -3.53
N THR A 412 14.33 8.58 -4.31
CA THR A 412 13.56 9.73 -3.88
C THR A 412 12.10 9.35 -3.57
N ALA A 413 11.47 8.52 -4.42
CA ALA A 413 10.13 8.00 -4.18
C ALA A 413 10.06 7.11 -2.92
N GLU A 414 11.06 6.26 -2.70
CA GLU A 414 11.19 5.42 -1.50
C GLU A 414 11.32 6.28 -0.22
N ALA A 415 12.08 7.39 -0.29
CA ALA A 415 12.18 8.36 0.79
C ALA A 415 10.84 9.04 1.11
N ILE A 416 10.07 9.41 0.08
CA ILE A 416 8.72 9.99 0.24
C ILE A 416 7.77 8.97 0.87
N GLN A 417 7.81 7.72 0.43
CA GLN A 417 7.04 6.62 1.00
C GLN A 417 7.38 6.41 2.49
N LEU A 418 8.67 6.43 2.84
CA LEU A 418 9.13 6.24 4.22
C LEU A 418 8.68 7.38 5.14
N LEU A 419 8.68 8.62 4.65
CA LEU A 419 8.14 9.80 5.34
C LEU A 419 6.62 9.75 5.50
N ALA A 420 5.95 8.85 4.80
CA ALA A 420 4.50 8.72 4.75
C ALA A 420 3.78 10.06 4.47
N ARG A 421 4.42 10.93 3.69
CA ARG A 421 3.78 12.16 3.23
C ARG A 421 2.71 11.79 2.22
N ASP A 422 1.51 12.30 2.42
CA ASP A 422 0.41 12.09 1.48
C ASP A 422 0.84 12.61 0.10
N VAL A 423 0.66 11.79 -0.92
CA VAL A 423 0.90 12.19 -2.31
C VAL A 423 -0.17 13.24 -2.63
N LYS A 424 0.27 14.50 -2.70
CA LYS A 424 -0.60 15.64 -3.06
C LYS A 424 -0.94 15.59 -4.55
#